data_a09996380ac5c03341498db08484972b
#
_entry.id   a09996380ac5c03341498db08484972b
#
_cell.length_a   1.000
_cell.length_b   1.000
_cell.length_c   1.000
_cell.angle_alpha   90.00
_cell.angle_beta   90.00
_cell.angle_gamma   90.00
#
_symmetry.space_group_name_H-M   'P 1'
#
loop_
_entity.id
_entity.type
_entity.pdbx_description
1 polymer ?
#
loop_
_entity_poly.entity_id
_entity_poly.type
_entity_poly.pdbx_seq_one_letter_code
_entity_poly.pdbx_strand_id
1 'polypeptide(L)'
;MAEILNIFLCLVHRFPMKEVDVAEAIENKGLQGCIHGRPGTKRQVLLMDMETLDRFGLAPGVTKENLTMRGLDFTKLEIGQDLRIGEATLRITLPCGPCPRMDEIRMGLQEELRGQRGWLCRVVVAGKIRKGDRIEVMEAAVGTAAETQLTASLKDKENNG
;
A
#
# COMPACT_ATOMS: atom_id res chain seq x y z
N MET A 1 15.85 4.08 8.45
CA MET A 1 14.60 4.78 8.69
C MET A 1 13.68 4.60 7.48
N ALA A 2 12.42 4.33 7.71
CA ALA A 2 11.52 4.07 6.59
C ALA A 2 11.15 5.35 5.85
N GLU A 3 11.21 5.31 4.52
CA GLU A 3 10.96 6.49 3.70
C GLU A 3 10.42 6.12 2.32
N ILE A 4 9.73 7.08 1.70
CA ILE A 4 9.22 6.95 0.34
C ILE A 4 10.34 7.24 -0.65
N LEU A 5 10.59 6.31 -1.56
CA LEU A 5 11.60 6.48 -2.62
C LEU A 5 10.98 6.95 -3.93
N ASN A 6 9.83 6.40 -4.31
CA ASN A 6 9.20 6.70 -5.59
C ASN A 6 7.70 6.74 -5.42
N ILE A 7 7.04 7.57 -6.23
CA ILE A 7 5.59 7.70 -6.26
C ILE A 7 5.15 7.55 -7.70
N PHE A 8 4.20 6.63 -7.96
CA PHE A 8 3.72 6.36 -9.31
C PHE A 8 2.21 6.45 -9.39
N LEU A 9 1.72 7.00 -10.49
CA LEU A 9 0.30 7.06 -10.78
C LEU A 9 0.02 6.28 -12.06
N CYS A 10 -1.04 5.51 -12.07
CA CYS A 10 -1.53 4.87 -13.29
C CYS A 10 -2.50 5.81 -13.95
N LEU A 11 -2.08 6.45 -15.03
CA LEU A 11 -2.93 7.40 -15.76
C LEU A 11 -3.75 6.71 -16.85
N VAL A 12 -3.17 5.66 -17.46
CA VAL A 12 -3.82 4.92 -18.54
C VAL A 12 -3.61 3.43 -18.28
N HIS A 13 -4.68 2.66 -18.37
CA HIS A 13 -4.64 1.22 -18.12
C HIS A 13 -3.67 0.55 -19.12
N ARG A 14 -2.82 -0.35 -18.58
CA ARG A 14 -1.82 -1.12 -19.33
C ARG A 14 -0.67 -0.31 -19.90
N PHE A 15 -0.60 0.97 -19.61
CA PHE A 15 0.55 1.81 -19.94
C PHE A 15 1.51 1.87 -18.73
N PRO A 16 2.78 2.23 -18.93
CA PRO A 16 3.70 2.38 -17.81
C PRO A 16 3.18 3.41 -16.81
N MET A 17 3.49 3.19 -15.54
CA MET A 17 3.14 4.12 -14.49
C MET A 17 3.91 5.41 -14.66
N LYS A 18 3.28 6.53 -14.32
CA LYS A 18 3.96 7.83 -14.36
C LYS A 18 4.54 8.15 -12.99
N GLU A 19 5.84 8.42 -12.96
CA GLU A 19 6.48 8.81 -11.72
C GLU A 19 6.25 10.29 -11.45
N VAL A 20 5.93 10.63 -10.19
CA VAL A 20 5.72 12.01 -9.75
C VAL A 20 6.48 12.24 -8.45
N ASP A 21 6.73 13.52 -8.13
CA ASP A 21 7.42 13.86 -6.89
C ASP A 21 6.48 14.03 -5.72
N VAL A 22 5.22 14.34 -6.00
CA VAL A 22 4.19 14.60 -5.00
C VAL A 22 2.88 14.00 -5.48
N ALA A 23 2.14 13.38 -4.56
CA ALA A 23 0.80 12.88 -4.85
C ALA A 23 -0.14 13.32 -3.74
N GLU A 24 -1.40 13.57 -4.10
CA GLU A 24 -2.45 13.89 -3.15
C GLU A 24 -3.22 12.63 -2.82
N ALA A 25 -3.19 12.19 -1.56
CA ALA A 25 -3.98 11.06 -1.12
C ALA A 25 -5.36 11.56 -0.73
N ILE A 26 -6.39 10.92 -1.26
CA ILE A 26 -7.78 11.33 -1.06
C ILE A 26 -8.46 10.28 -0.20
N GLU A 27 -9.10 10.72 0.88
CA GLU A 27 -9.74 9.82 1.83
C GLU A 27 -10.69 8.86 1.14
N ASN A 28 -10.53 7.57 1.45
CA ASN A 28 -11.38 6.49 0.95
C ASN A 28 -11.43 6.39 -0.58
N LYS A 29 -10.39 6.85 -1.27
CA LYS A 29 -10.33 6.76 -2.73
C LYS A 29 -8.97 6.25 -3.22
N GLY A 30 -7.89 6.90 -2.82
CA GLY A 30 -6.54 6.58 -3.28
C GLY A 30 -5.79 7.84 -3.68
N LEU A 31 -4.81 7.71 -4.58
CA LEU A 31 -4.02 8.86 -5.02
C LEU A 31 -4.76 9.57 -6.15
N GLN A 32 -4.83 10.89 -6.07
CA GLN A 32 -5.50 11.70 -7.09
C GLN A 32 -4.85 11.48 -8.44
N GLY A 33 -5.67 11.27 -9.47
CA GLY A 33 -5.19 11.06 -10.82
C GLY A 33 -4.85 9.61 -11.16
N CYS A 34 -4.84 8.72 -10.17
CA CYS A 34 -4.54 7.31 -10.41
C CYS A 34 -5.84 6.55 -10.67
N ILE A 35 -5.93 5.88 -11.82
CA ILE A 35 -7.17 5.17 -12.17
C ILE A 35 -7.40 3.92 -11.33
N HIS A 36 -6.38 3.42 -10.63
CA HIS A 36 -6.55 2.28 -9.73
C HIS A 36 -7.29 2.66 -8.45
N GLY A 37 -7.27 3.94 -8.09
CA GLY A 37 -7.95 4.40 -6.89
C GLY A 37 -9.45 4.47 -7.11
N ARG A 38 -10.22 3.72 -6.32
CA ARG A 38 -11.68 3.69 -6.41
C ARG A 38 -12.29 3.85 -5.04
N PRO A 39 -13.29 4.74 -4.91
CA PRO A 39 -13.93 4.96 -3.61
C PRO A 39 -14.48 3.67 -3.02
N GLY A 40 -14.26 3.49 -1.73
CA GLY A 40 -14.84 2.38 -0.97
C GLY A 40 -14.20 1.02 -1.16
N THR A 41 -13.16 0.90 -1.98
CA THR A 41 -12.52 -0.40 -2.19
C THR A 41 -11.37 -0.61 -1.20
N LYS A 42 -10.92 -1.86 -1.11
CA LYS A 42 -9.75 -2.21 -0.32
C LYS A 42 -8.44 -2.07 -1.11
N ARG A 43 -8.52 -1.72 -2.39
CA ARG A 43 -7.39 -1.72 -3.31
C ARG A 43 -7.14 -0.33 -3.87
N GLN A 44 -6.89 0.62 -2.98
CA GLN A 44 -6.74 2.03 -3.41
C GLN A 44 -5.30 2.42 -3.69
N VAL A 45 -4.35 1.87 -2.93
CA VAL A 45 -2.93 2.20 -3.07
C VAL A 45 -2.13 0.91 -2.89
N LEU A 46 -1.18 0.66 -3.78
CA LEU A 46 -0.29 -0.49 -3.67
C LEU A 46 1.08 -0.04 -3.20
N LEU A 47 1.56 -0.69 -2.13
CA LEU A 47 2.88 -0.43 -1.56
C LEU A 47 3.83 -1.56 -1.94
N MET A 48 5.08 -1.21 -2.25
CA MET A 48 6.12 -2.20 -2.53
C MET A 48 7.42 -1.74 -1.88
N ASP A 49 8.17 -2.69 -1.34
CA ASP A 49 9.44 -2.37 -0.71
C ASP A 49 10.61 -2.56 -1.68
N MET A 50 11.54 -1.61 -1.64
CA MET A 50 12.71 -1.63 -2.53
C MET A 50 13.55 -2.88 -2.28
N GLU A 51 13.62 -3.34 -1.04
CA GLU A 51 14.39 -4.52 -0.69
C GLU A 51 13.94 -5.75 -1.50
N THR A 52 12.62 -5.91 -1.66
CA THR A 52 12.09 -7.01 -2.47
C THR A 52 12.39 -6.79 -3.95
N LEU A 53 12.20 -5.56 -4.43
CA LEU A 53 12.50 -5.26 -5.83
C LEU A 53 13.96 -5.58 -6.14
N ASP A 54 14.87 -5.21 -5.25
CA ASP A 54 16.29 -5.48 -5.44
C ASP A 54 16.57 -6.98 -5.48
N ARG A 55 15.93 -7.76 -4.61
CA ARG A 55 16.14 -9.21 -4.59
C ARG A 55 15.75 -9.87 -5.90
N PHE A 56 14.76 -9.33 -6.59
CA PHE A 56 14.29 -9.91 -7.84
C PHE A 56 14.81 -9.16 -9.07
N GLY A 57 15.69 -8.17 -8.86
CA GLY A 57 16.27 -7.42 -9.98
C GLY A 57 15.26 -6.56 -10.72
N LEU A 58 14.27 -6.03 -10.02
CA LEU A 58 13.19 -5.25 -10.63
C LEU A 58 13.37 -3.76 -10.34
N ALA A 59 13.02 -2.93 -11.32
CA ALA A 59 13.03 -1.49 -11.15
C ALA A 59 11.75 -1.02 -10.45
N PRO A 60 11.79 0.11 -9.72
CA PRO A 60 10.57 0.68 -9.15
C PRO A 60 9.52 0.92 -10.23
N GLY A 61 8.25 0.70 -9.89
CA GLY A 61 7.12 0.92 -10.79
C GLY A 61 6.78 -0.27 -11.66
N VAL A 62 7.69 -1.23 -11.81
CA VAL A 62 7.49 -2.37 -12.70
C VAL A 62 6.35 -3.26 -12.21
N THR A 63 6.19 -3.40 -10.90
CA THR A 63 5.10 -4.21 -10.34
C THR A 63 3.79 -3.42 -10.21
N LYS A 64 3.75 -2.22 -10.80
CA LYS A 64 2.57 -1.34 -10.80
C LYS A 64 2.25 -0.79 -9.42
N GLU A 65 3.25 -0.72 -8.54
CA GLU A 65 3.04 -0.13 -7.23
C GLU A 65 2.92 1.39 -7.33
N ASN A 66 2.16 1.95 -6.40
CA ASN A 66 2.01 3.40 -6.28
C ASN A 66 3.13 4.02 -5.47
N LEU A 67 3.53 3.35 -4.39
CA LEU A 67 4.57 3.86 -3.50
C LEU A 67 5.65 2.81 -3.35
N THR A 68 6.88 3.18 -3.70
CA THR A 68 8.06 2.35 -3.45
C THR A 68 8.73 2.91 -2.22
N MET A 69 9.02 2.07 -1.25
CA MET A 69 9.58 2.51 0.02
C MET A 69 10.72 1.60 0.46
N ARG A 70 11.51 2.06 1.42
CA ARG A 70 12.56 1.23 2.00
C ARG A 70 12.61 1.45 3.50
N GLY A 71 13.28 0.53 4.20
CA GLY A 71 13.49 0.64 5.64
C GLY A 71 12.34 0.11 6.46
N LEU A 72 11.35 -0.51 5.84
CA LEU A 72 10.19 -1.06 6.52
C LEU A 72 10.11 -2.56 6.23
N ASP A 73 10.06 -3.37 7.28
CA ASP A 73 9.99 -4.81 7.14
C ASP A 73 8.55 -5.21 6.81
N PHE A 74 8.29 -5.51 5.54
CA PHE A 74 6.96 -5.86 5.06
C PHE A 74 6.44 -7.18 5.64
N THR A 75 7.33 -8.05 6.15
CA THR A 75 6.88 -9.31 6.77
C THR A 75 6.24 -9.08 8.12
N LYS A 76 6.43 -7.91 8.72
CA LYS A 76 5.88 -7.58 10.04
C LYS A 76 4.62 -6.73 9.97
N LEU A 77 4.18 -6.37 8.77
CA LEU A 77 2.97 -5.58 8.61
C LEU A 77 1.74 -6.46 8.70
N GLU A 78 0.63 -5.90 9.18
CA GLU A 78 -0.61 -6.63 9.40
C GLU A 78 -1.81 -5.88 8.85
N ILE A 79 -2.82 -6.61 8.44
CA ILE A 79 -4.09 -6.02 8.01
C ILE A 79 -4.69 -5.22 9.16
N GLY A 80 -5.17 -4.03 8.86
CA GLY A 80 -5.75 -3.12 9.85
C GLY A 80 -4.77 -2.15 10.47
N GLN A 81 -3.50 -2.31 10.17
CA GLN A 81 -2.45 -1.44 10.69
C GLN A 81 -2.38 -0.14 9.88
N ASP A 82 -2.17 0.97 10.56
CA ASP A 82 -2.08 2.27 9.90
C ASP A 82 -0.63 2.69 9.72
N LEU A 83 -0.35 3.29 8.56
CA LEU A 83 0.94 3.86 8.23
C LEU A 83 0.75 5.35 8.01
N ARG A 84 1.47 6.16 8.78
CA ARG A 84 1.50 7.60 8.54
C ARG A 84 2.59 7.88 7.54
N ILE A 85 2.25 8.48 6.43
CA ILE A 85 3.18 8.76 5.35
C ILE A 85 3.00 10.23 4.97
N GLY A 86 3.99 11.07 5.33
CA GLY A 86 3.85 12.50 5.10
C GLY A 86 2.64 13.04 5.83
N GLU A 87 1.73 13.68 5.09
CA GLU A 87 0.51 14.25 5.66
C GLU A 87 -0.66 13.27 5.65
N ALA A 88 -0.49 12.11 5.04
CA ALA A 88 -1.59 11.14 4.87
C ALA A 88 -1.42 9.95 5.81
N THR A 89 -2.52 9.23 6.02
CA THR A 89 -2.50 7.96 6.73
C THR A 89 -3.17 6.91 5.87
N LEU A 90 -2.49 5.79 5.67
CA LEU A 90 -3.00 4.66 4.89
C LEU A 90 -3.21 3.48 5.83
N ARG A 91 -4.28 2.72 5.57
CA ARG A 91 -4.57 1.51 6.35
C ARG A 91 -4.36 0.28 5.49
N ILE A 92 -3.58 -0.67 5.99
CA ILE A 92 -3.32 -1.91 5.29
C ILE A 92 -4.59 -2.74 5.23
N THR A 93 -5.01 -3.13 4.03
CA THR A 93 -6.26 -3.85 3.82
C THR A 93 -6.07 -5.31 3.47
N LEU A 94 -5.13 -5.61 2.59
CA LEU A 94 -4.84 -7.00 2.22
C LEU A 94 -3.49 -7.10 1.53
N PRO A 95 -2.87 -8.29 1.53
CA PRO A 95 -1.66 -8.48 0.76
C PRO A 95 -2.00 -8.48 -0.72
N CYS A 96 -1.10 -7.96 -1.55
CA CYS A 96 -1.29 -8.01 -2.99
C CYS A 96 -0.84 -9.36 -3.50
N GLY A 97 -1.76 -10.11 -4.13
CA GLY A 97 -1.40 -11.37 -4.74
C GLY A 97 -0.65 -11.14 -6.05
N PRO A 98 0.28 -12.03 -6.40
CA PRO A 98 0.92 -11.96 -7.70
C PRO A 98 -0.11 -12.23 -8.79
N CYS A 99 0.00 -11.55 -9.91
CA CYS A 99 -0.95 -11.70 -11.00
C CYS A 99 -0.23 -12.15 -12.28
N PRO A 100 -0.96 -12.67 -13.27
CA PRO A 100 -0.33 -13.15 -14.52
C PRO A 100 0.51 -12.10 -15.23
N ARG A 101 0.25 -10.81 -14.99
CA ARG A 101 1.06 -9.74 -15.60
C ARG A 101 2.50 -9.77 -15.14
N MET A 102 2.78 -10.38 -14.00
CA MET A 102 4.17 -10.49 -13.54
C MET A 102 4.98 -11.32 -14.51
N ASP A 103 4.38 -12.34 -15.11
CA ASP A 103 5.08 -13.17 -16.09
C ASP A 103 5.33 -12.42 -17.41
N GLU A 104 4.62 -11.33 -17.67
CA GLU A 104 4.91 -10.47 -18.82
C GLU A 104 6.21 -9.67 -18.61
N ILE A 105 6.56 -9.42 -17.34
CA ILE A 105 7.81 -8.75 -17.01
C ILE A 105 8.99 -9.72 -17.16
N ARG A 106 8.83 -10.90 -16.59
CA ARG A 106 9.82 -11.97 -16.66
C ARG A 106 9.13 -13.29 -16.37
N MET A 107 9.35 -14.28 -17.24
CA MET A 107 8.72 -15.58 -17.08
C MET A 107 9.06 -16.19 -15.72
N GLY A 108 8.03 -16.66 -15.02
CA GLY A 108 8.17 -17.24 -13.68
C GLY A 108 8.06 -16.25 -12.54
N LEU A 109 7.98 -14.94 -12.85
CA LEU A 109 7.96 -13.91 -11.81
C LEU A 109 6.70 -14.00 -10.96
N GLN A 110 5.57 -14.39 -11.54
CA GLN A 110 4.34 -14.53 -10.78
C GLN A 110 4.51 -15.47 -9.60
N GLU A 111 5.15 -16.61 -9.84
CA GLU A 111 5.38 -17.58 -8.78
C GLU A 111 6.48 -17.13 -7.82
N GLU A 112 7.53 -16.49 -8.35
CA GLU A 112 8.63 -16.01 -7.52
C GLU A 112 8.17 -14.96 -6.51
N LEU A 113 7.22 -14.11 -6.91
CA LEU A 113 6.72 -13.04 -6.05
C LEU A 113 5.57 -13.46 -5.13
N ARG A 114 5.18 -14.74 -5.16
CA ARG A 114 4.09 -15.20 -4.31
C ARG A 114 4.38 -14.89 -2.84
N GLY A 115 3.45 -14.17 -2.21
CA GLY A 115 3.62 -13.76 -0.82
C GLY A 115 4.54 -12.57 -0.61
N GLN A 116 5.09 -12.00 -1.69
CA GLN A 116 6.07 -10.90 -1.61
C GLN A 116 5.71 -9.73 -2.52
N ARG A 117 4.48 -9.65 -3.02
CA ARG A 117 4.07 -8.62 -3.98
C ARG A 117 3.71 -7.30 -3.32
N GLY A 118 3.84 -7.17 -2.01
CA GLY A 118 3.55 -5.94 -1.30
C GLY A 118 2.17 -5.93 -0.68
N TRP A 119 1.76 -4.75 -0.23
CA TRP A 119 0.51 -4.58 0.51
C TRP A 119 -0.40 -3.58 -0.18
N LEU A 120 -1.69 -3.88 -0.16
CA LEU A 120 -2.72 -2.94 -0.61
C LEU A 120 -3.25 -2.19 0.59
N CYS A 121 -3.59 -0.93 0.36
CA CYS A 121 -4.06 -0.03 1.41
C CYS A 121 -5.23 0.79 0.92
N ARG A 122 -5.95 1.39 1.87
CA ARG A 122 -6.89 2.47 1.57
C ARG A 122 -6.46 3.72 2.33
N VAL A 123 -6.87 4.87 1.84
CA VAL A 123 -6.55 6.15 2.48
C VAL A 123 -7.57 6.41 3.58
N VAL A 124 -7.10 6.58 4.82
CA VAL A 124 -7.99 6.90 5.94
C VAL A 124 -7.86 8.36 6.36
N VAL A 125 -6.72 9.00 6.10
CA VAL A 125 -6.54 10.44 6.31
C VAL A 125 -5.92 11.02 5.04
N ALA A 126 -6.58 12.01 4.46
CA ALA A 126 -6.10 12.66 3.24
C ALA A 126 -4.85 13.51 3.53
N GLY A 127 -4.06 13.74 2.52
CA GLY A 127 -2.88 14.59 2.64
C GLY A 127 -1.90 14.36 1.52
N LYS A 128 -0.88 15.19 1.46
CA LYS A 128 0.16 15.07 0.44
C LYS A 128 1.24 14.09 0.86
N ILE A 129 1.69 13.30 -0.09
CA ILE A 129 2.81 12.38 0.07
C ILE A 129 3.89 12.81 -0.92
N ARG A 130 5.12 12.99 -0.43
CA ARG A 130 6.25 13.45 -1.24
C ARG A 130 7.37 12.43 -1.19
N LYS A 131 8.19 12.40 -2.22
CA LYS A 131 9.42 11.61 -2.18
C LYS A 131 10.25 12.06 -0.98
N GLY A 132 10.80 11.08 -0.26
CA GLY A 132 11.59 11.34 0.93
C GLY A 132 10.79 11.42 2.21
N ASP A 133 9.46 11.41 2.13
CA ASP A 133 8.64 11.44 3.33
C ASP A 133 8.87 10.21 4.19
N ARG A 134 8.84 10.41 5.50
CA ARG A 134 9.00 9.34 6.47
C ARG A 134 7.73 8.53 6.57
N ILE A 135 7.91 7.27 6.92
CA ILE A 135 6.81 6.34 7.14
C ILE A 135 6.86 5.91 8.60
N GLU A 136 5.75 6.11 9.31
CA GLU A 136 5.61 5.66 10.69
C GLU A 136 4.54 4.58 10.76
N VAL A 137 4.90 3.43 11.30
CA VAL A 137 3.94 2.38 11.56
C VAL A 137 3.24 2.73 12.86
N MET A 138 1.92 2.91 12.79
CA MET A 138 1.13 3.21 13.98
C MET A 138 0.64 1.89 14.54
N GLU A 139 0.53 1.80 15.86
CA GLU A 139 0.01 0.58 16.48
C GLU A 139 -1.43 0.38 16.04
N ALA A 140 -1.81 -0.87 15.81
CA ALA A 140 -3.18 -1.19 15.50
C ALA A 140 -4.07 -0.66 16.62
N ALA A 141 -5.18 0.00 16.26
CA ALA A 141 -6.11 0.54 17.24
C ALA A 141 -6.62 -0.61 18.10
N VAL A 142 -6.31 -0.49 19.38
CA VAL A 142 -6.74 -1.53 20.29
C VAL A 142 -8.20 -1.33 20.58
N GLY A 143 -8.37 -1.38 20.15
CA GLY A 143 -9.24 -1.45 20.26
C GLY A 143 -9.73 -1.44 20.02
N THR A 144 -9.64 -0.90 19.82
CA THR A 144 -9.73 -1.02 19.30
C THR A 144 -10.20 -1.46 19.16
N ALA A 145 -10.50 -1.31 19.78
CA ALA A 145 -10.51 -2.01 19.34
C ALA A 145 -11.14 -2.06 19.24
N ALA A 146 -11.30 -1.61 19.79
CA ALA A 146 -11.37 -1.92 19.35
C ALA A 146 -11.93 -1.93 18.87
N GLU A 147 -11.81 -1.83 18.69
CA GLU A 147 -11.72 -2.15 18.13
C GLU A 147 -12.04 -2.66 17.92
N THR A 148 -12.47 -2.44 18.31
CA THR A 148 -12.27 -3.18 17.94
C THR A 148 -13.03 -3.38 18.12
N GLN A 149 -12.89 -3.23 18.40
CA GLN A 149 -13.04 -3.75 18.42
C GLN A 149 -13.73 -3.63 18.22
N LEU A 150 -13.97 -3.29 18.62
CA LEU A 150 -14.04 -3.52 18.33
C LEU A 150 -14.61 -3.78 18.05
N THR A 151 -14.89 -3.78 18.19
CA THR A 151 -14.80 -4.50 17.83
C THR A 151 -15.36 -4.88 17.93
N ALA A 152 -15.48 -4.53 18.36
CA ALA A 152 -15.35 -5.39 18.30
C ALA A 152 -16.12 -5.27 18.47
N SER A 153 -16.19 -5.00 18.88
CA SER A 153 -16.20 -5.35 18.88
C SER A 153 -16.97 -5.08 18.56
N LEU A 154 -17.11 -5.02 18.75
CA LEU A 154 -17.08 -5.27 18.37
C LEU A 154 -17.66 -5.54 18.12
N LYS A 155 -17.66 -5.55 18.28
CA LYS A 155 -17.46 -6.23 18.07
C LYS A 155 -18.03 -6.38 18.18
N ASP A 156 -18.31 -6.12 18.65
CA ASP A 156 -18.17 -6.73 18.75
C ASP A 156 -19.00 -6.48 18.71
N LYS A 157 -18.91 -6.23 19.16
CA LYS A 157 -18.91 -6.40 19.12
C LYS A 157 -19.35 -6.52 18.73
N GLU A 158 -19.34 -6.70 19.00
CA GLU A 158 -19.04 -7.19 18.74
C GLU A 158 -19.26 -7.54 18.55
N ASN A 159 -20.08 -7.00 18.98
CA ASN A 159 -19.62 -7.82 18.89
C ASN A 159 -20.02 -7.85 18.93
N ASN A 160 -20.19 -7.46 19.35
CA ASN A 160 -19.72 -8.10 19.66
C ASN A 160 -19.95 -8.00 19.48
N GLY A 161 -20.24 -7.25 20.04
CA GLY A 161 -19.32 -7.72 20.07
C GLY A 161 -19.47 -7.47 19.69
#